data_4d6c8f89e64b6c9b6eeb30ff02eb9f38
#
_entry.id   4d6c8f89e64b6c9b6eeb30ff02eb9f38
#
_cell.length_a   1.000
_cell.length_b   1.000
_cell.length_c   1.000
_cell.angle_alpha   90.00
_cell.angle_beta   90.00
_cell.angle_gamma   90.00
#
_symmetry.space_group_name_H-M   'P 1'
#
loop_
_entity.id
_entity.type
_entity.pdbx_description
1 polymer ?
#
loop_
_entity_poly.entity_id
_entity_poly.type
_entity_poly.pdbx_seq_one_letter_code
_entity_poly.pdbx_strand_id
1 'polypeptide(L)'
;NVMMRQREELGLMEYPLYTHRSVDLCAQSWVHCGLRQRYNLTGERSENDDEVTFEFYNAGHILGSVGVLIRHKGKSLFYTGDVNFENQTLMTGAEFPEGGVDYLIMETTRGDSPVPVGFTRAGEEERFAKAVKEVISSGGSLTIPVFALGKSQELLAMLWKMRLRGEIGHLPIYIGGLSVKITTVYDSFAATTPRSHPELQILHEMAPYVLSGREIMTAQPRKKCIYALSS
;
A
#
# COMPACT_ATOMS: atom_id res chain seq x y z
N ASN A 1 2.58 -2.66 -18.25
CA ASN A 1 1.84 -3.54 -19.19
C ASN A 1 0.57 -2.87 -19.75
N VAL A 2 -0.29 -2.27 -18.94
CA VAL A 2 -1.51 -1.55 -19.39
C VAL A 2 -1.13 -0.33 -20.25
N MET A 3 -0.22 0.51 -19.79
CA MET A 3 0.25 1.67 -20.55
C MET A 3 0.94 1.30 -21.87
N MET A 4 1.66 0.19 -21.93
CA MET A 4 2.24 -0.31 -23.18
C MET A 4 1.16 -0.70 -24.18
N ARG A 5 0.15 -1.46 -23.75
CA ARG A 5 -1.00 -1.82 -24.61
C ARG A 5 -1.76 -0.61 -25.12
N GLN A 6 -2.04 0.37 -24.24
CA GLN A 6 -2.71 1.61 -24.66
C GLN A 6 -1.90 2.40 -25.69
N ARG A 7 -0.57 2.49 -25.53
CA ARG A 7 0.29 3.15 -26.51
C ARG A 7 0.37 2.38 -27.82
N GLU A 8 0.42 1.05 -27.75
CA GLU A 8 0.39 0.16 -28.91
C GLU A 8 -0.93 0.29 -29.69
N GLU A 9 -2.07 0.28 -28.98
CA GLU A 9 -3.41 0.49 -29.55
C GLU A 9 -3.58 1.89 -30.17
N LEU A 10 -2.90 2.90 -29.66
CA LEU A 10 -2.94 4.28 -30.17
C LEU A 10 -1.87 4.56 -31.22
N GLY A 11 -1.03 3.58 -31.57
CA GLY A 11 0.06 3.76 -32.54
C GLY A 11 1.14 4.77 -32.10
N LEU A 12 1.28 5.01 -30.80
CA LEU A 12 2.17 6.03 -30.23
C LEU A 12 3.57 5.49 -29.88
N MET A 13 3.88 4.25 -30.24
CA MET A 13 5.17 3.62 -29.91
C MET A 13 6.17 3.76 -31.04
N GLU A 14 6.99 4.80 -30.97
CA GLU A 14 8.16 4.90 -31.84
C GLU A 14 9.30 3.97 -31.38
N TYR A 15 9.47 3.76 -30.08
CA TYR A 15 10.50 2.89 -29.49
C TYR A 15 10.03 2.28 -28.18
N PRO A 16 9.66 1.00 -28.10
CA PRO A 16 9.41 0.35 -26.81
C PRO A 16 10.70 0.26 -26.03
N LEU A 17 10.77 0.90 -24.86
CA LEU A 17 11.92 0.80 -23.93
C LEU A 17 12.17 -0.65 -23.51
N TYR A 18 11.10 -1.46 -23.49
CA TYR A 18 11.14 -2.90 -23.19
C TYR A 18 9.90 -3.59 -23.76
N THR A 19 10.05 -4.88 -24.07
CA THR A 19 8.97 -5.73 -24.58
C THR A 19 8.27 -6.48 -23.45
N HIS A 20 7.10 -7.09 -23.73
CA HIS A 20 6.44 -8.00 -22.79
C HIS A 20 7.37 -9.15 -22.38
N ARG A 21 8.13 -9.71 -23.35
CA ARG A 21 9.14 -10.73 -23.06
C ARG A 21 10.22 -10.25 -22.09
N SER A 22 10.65 -8.99 -22.20
CA SER A 22 11.62 -8.41 -21.25
C SER A 22 11.06 -8.33 -19.83
N VAL A 23 9.76 -8.00 -19.69
CA VAL A 23 9.06 -7.98 -18.39
C VAL A 23 8.95 -9.39 -17.80
N ASP A 24 8.57 -10.38 -18.62
CA ASP A 24 8.43 -11.76 -18.18
C ASP A 24 9.78 -12.36 -17.75
N LEU A 25 10.85 -12.09 -18.49
CA LEU A 25 12.21 -12.52 -18.13
C LEU A 25 12.69 -11.84 -16.83
N CYS A 26 12.40 -10.55 -16.66
CA CYS A 26 12.70 -9.84 -15.43
C CYS A 26 11.95 -10.46 -14.25
N ALA A 27 10.67 -10.75 -14.38
CA ALA A 27 9.88 -11.38 -13.33
C ALA A 27 10.39 -12.77 -12.94
N GLN A 28 10.91 -13.54 -13.89
CA GLN A 28 11.51 -14.86 -13.63
C GLN A 28 12.84 -14.80 -12.86
N SER A 29 13.52 -13.65 -12.87
CA SER A 29 14.78 -13.45 -12.14
C SER A 29 14.59 -12.94 -10.70
N TRP A 30 13.35 -12.71 -10.26
CA TRP A 30 13.09 -12.23 -8.90
C TRP A 30 13.43 -13.29 -7.85
N VAL A 31 14.17 -12.86 -6.83
CA VAL A 31 14.50 -13.68 -5.67
C VAL A 31 13.72 -13.15 -4.47
N HIS A 32 13.10 -14.06 -3.74
CA HIS A 32 12.40 -13.72 -2.50
C HIS A 32 13.40 -13.58 -1.35
N CYS A 33 13.42 -12.43 -0.69
CA CYS A 33 14.20 -12.16 0.50
C CYS A 33 13.27 -11.80 1.67
N GLY A 34 13.47 -12.46 2.82
CA GLY A 34 12.70 -12.18 4.03
C GLY A 34 13.17 -10.88 4.72
N LEU A 35 12.29 -10.30 5.54
CA LEU A 35 12.66 -9.18 6.41
C LEU A 35 13.63 -9.64 7.52
N ARG A 36 14.49 -8.73 7.96
CA ARG A 36 15.43 -8.93 9.08
C ARG A 36 16.37 -10.14 8.88
N GLN A 37 16.72 -10.39 7.62
CA GLN A 37 17.66 -11.42 7.23
C GLN A 37 18.71 -10.82 6.31
N ARG A 38 19.97 -11.14 6.58
CA ARG A 38 21.12 -10.61 5.86
C ARG A 38 21.43 -11.50 4.64
N TYR A 39 21.57 -10.86 3.48
CA TYR A 39 21.84 -11.50 2.19
C TYR A 39 23.05 -10.84 1.52
N ASN A 40 23.78 -11.60 0.72
CA ASN A 40 24.75 -11.06 -0.24
C ASN A 40 24.04 -10.64 -1.55
N LEU A 41 24.80 -10.05 -2.49
CA LEU A 41 24.23 -9.56 -3.75
C LEU A 41 23.71 -10.66 -4.69
N THR A 42 24.02 -11.95 -4.43
CA THR A 42 23.43 -13.08 -5.17
C THR A 42 22.10 -13.55 -4.57
N GLY A 43 21.67 -12.98 -3.43
CA GLY A 43 20.46 -13.36 -2.73
C GLY A 43 20.62 -14.53 -1.78
N GLU A 44 21.85 -14.97 -1.50
CA GLU A 44 22.15 -15.99 -0.51
C GLU A 44 22.36 -15.38 0.86
N ARG A 45 21.99 -16.08 1.92
CA ARG A 45 22.25 -15.65 3.29
C ARG A 45 23.76 -15.57 3.54
N SER A 46 24.23 -14.46 4.09
CA SER A 46 25.64 -14.24 4.37
C SER A 46 25.84 -13.39 5.62
N GLU A 47 26.71 -13.87 6.49
CA GLU A 47 27.22 -13.12 7.66
C GLU A 47 28.66 -12.63 7.42
N ASN A 48 29.17 -12.73 6.19
CA ASN A 48 30.52 -12.33 5.84
C ASN A 48 30.61 -10.80 5.71
N ASP A 49 31.43 -10.15 6.57
CA ASP A 49 31.63 -8.70 6.57
C ASP A 49 32.53 -8.19 5.44
N ASP A 50 33.27 -9.08 4.77
CA ASP A 50 34.07 -8.72 3.58
C ASP A 50 33.22 -8.64 2.30
N GLU A 51 31.99 -9.17 2.32
CA GLU A 51 31.05 -9.05 1.23
C GLU A 51 30.16 -7.80 1.37
N VAL A 52 29.64 -7.32 0.25
CA VAL A 52 28.54 -6.39 0.29
C VAL A 52 27.26 -7.17 0.63
N THR A 53 26.65 -6.84 1.74
CA THR A 53 25.42 -7.49 2.20
C THR A 53 24.31 -6.49 2.35
N PHE A 54 23.06 -6.98 2.26
CA PHE A 54 21.87 -6.16 2.50
C PHE A 54 20.87 -6.89 3.40
N GLU A 55 20.04 -6.11 4.07
CA GLU A 55 18.97 -6.57 4.95
C GLU A 55 17.75 -5.67 4.77
N PHE A 56 16.55 -6.26 4.66
CA PHE A 56 15.31 -5.52 4.52
C PHE A 56 14.61 -5.29 5.86
N TYR A 57 14.11 -4.07 6.03
CA TYR A 57 13.31 -3.63 7.16
C TYR A 57 11.95 -3.17 6.66
N ASN A 58 10.86 -3.47 7.38
CA ASN A 58 9.54 -2.97 7.02
C ASN A 58 9.55 -1.43 6.97
N ALA A 59 9.16 -0.83 5.84
CA ALA A 59 9.07 0.62 5.70
C ALA A 59 7.71 1.19 6.14
N GLY A 60 6.71 0.34 6.44
CA GLY A 60 5.40 0.75 6.95
C GLY A 60 4.51 1.50 5.95
N HIS A 61 4.96 1.73 4.72
CA HIS A 61 4.27 2.55 3.73
C HIS A 61 3.12 1.80 3.04
N ILE A 62 3.43 0.68 2.38
CA ILE A 62 2.49 -0.24 1.73
C ILE A 62 2.99 -1.68 1.92
N LEU A 63 2.17 -2.66 1.55
CA LEU A 63 2.57 -4.07 1.57
C LEU A 63 3.84 -4.30 0.74
N GLY A 64 4.88 -4.84 1.37
CA GLY A 64 6.14 -5.15 0.75
C GLY A 64 7.10 -3.96 0.60
N SER A 65 6.74 -2.76 1.06
CA SER A 65 7.68 -1.63 1.13
C SER A 65 8.77 -1.90 2.17
N VAL A 66 10.01 -1.64 1.79
CA VAL A 66 11.18 -1.90 2.65
C VAL A 66 12.16 -0.75 2.66
N GLY A 67 12.77 -0.53 3.82
CA GLY A 67 14.06 0.11 3.93
C GLY A 67 15.17 -0.93 3.75
N VAL A 68 16.30 -0.51 3.23
CA VAL A 68 17.43 -1.39 2.91
C VAL A 68 18.65 -0.98 3.69
N LEU A 69 19.15 -1.86 4.54
CA LEU A 69 20.42 -1.71 5.22
C LEU A 69 21.51 -2.41 4.42
N ILE A 70 22.49 -1.68 3.95
CA ILE A 70 23.65 -2.19 3.22
C ILE A 70 24.87 -2.13 4.13
N ARG A 71 25.66 -3.21 4.19
CA ARG A 71 26.89 -3.29 4.95
C ARG A 71 28.06 -3.75 4.08
N HIS A 72 29.22 -3.20 4.33
CA HIS A 72 30.48 -3.61 3.73
C HIS A 72 31.67 -3.10 4.55
N LYS A 73 32.60 -3.97 4.92
CA LYS A 73 33.87 -3.62 5.63
C LYS A 73 33.66 -2.67 6.82
N GLY A 74 32.72 -3.02 7.70
CA GLY A 74 32.43 -2.25 8.91
C GLY A 74 31.72 -0.90 8.67
N LYS A 75 31.31 -0.59 7.45
CA LYS A 75 30.45 0.54 7.12
C LYS A 75 29.05 0.13 6.85
N SER A 76 28.11 1.03 7.18
CA SER A 76 26.67 0.79 7.02
C SER A 76 25.96 1.98 6.39
N LEU A 77 25.04 1.69 5.48
CA LEU A 77 24.16 2.68 4.86
C LEU A 77 22.72 2.17 4.96
N PHE A 78 21.81 3.00 5.44
CA PHE A 78 20.38 2.71 5.43
C PHE A 78 19.66 3.62 4.45
N TYR A 79 18.92 3.03 3.52
CA TYR A 79 18.01 3.70 2.60
C TYR A 79 16.58 3.39 3.00
N THR A 80 15.78 4.41 3.33
CA THR A 80 14.43 4.20 3.88
C THR A 80 13.41 3.75 2.86
N GLY A 81 13.62 4.03 1.56
CA GLY A 81 12.52 4.04 0.61
C GLY A 81 11.42 5.01 1.04
N ASP A 82 10.21 4.83 0.52
CA ASP A 82 9.02 5.53 1.01
C ASP A 82 8.66 4.97 2.38
N VAL A 83 8.68 5.83 3.41
CA VAL A 83 8.59 5.41 4.81
C VAL A 83 7.36 5.99 5.51
N ASN A 84 6.72 5.18 6.36
CA ASN A 84 5.69 5.64 7.27
C ASN A 84 6.02 5.23 8.70
N PHE A 85 6.20 6.20 9.58
CA PHE A 85 6.69 5.98 10.96
C PHE A 85 5.63 5.40 11.90
N GLU A 86 4.36 5.70 11.64
CA GLU A 86 3.26 5.34 12.55
C GLU A 86 2.47 4.14 12.04
N ASN A 87 1.84 3.43 12.97
CA ASN A 87 0.89 2.38 12.61
C ASN A 87 -0.29 2.97 11.83
N GLN A 88 -0.59 2.38 10.69
CA GLN A 88 -1.84 2.55 9.97
C GLN A 88 -2.90 1.59 10.55
N THR A 89 -4.12 1.64 10.04
CA THR A 89 -5.14 0.67 10.44
C THR A 89 -4.75 -0.74 10.00
N LEU A 90 -4.22 -0.87 8.81
CA LEU A 90 -3.86 -2.16 8.24
C LEU A 90 -2.40 -2.53 8.46
N MET A 91 -1.47 -1.63 8.19
CA MET A 91 -0.03 -1.87 8.24
C MET A 91 0.59 -1.33 9.52
N THR A 92 1.59 -2.03 10.05
CA THR A 92 2.43 -1.48 11.14
C THR A 92 3.37 -0.40 10.59
N GLY A 93 3.82 0.49 11.47
CA GLY A 93 4.82 1.50 11.14
C GLY A 93 6.19 0.89 10.77
N ALA A 94 7.08 1.76 10.31
CA ALA A 94 8.41 1.37 9.88
C ALA A 94 9.28 0.82 11.03
N GLU A 95 10.15 -0.11 10.66
CA GLU A 95 11.21 -0.62 11.53
C GLU A 95 12.57 -0.09 11.04
N PHE A 96 13.49 0.08 11.98
CA PHE A 96 14.81 0.63 11.70
C PHE A 96 15.92 -0.26 12.28
N PRO A 97 17.16 -0.19 11.73
CA PRO A 97 18.31 -0.86 12.31
C PRO A 97 18.59 -0.36 13.73
N GLU A 98 18.89 -1.30 14.63
CA GLU A 98 19.35 -0.97 15.97
C GLU A 98 20.82 -0.48 15.92
N GLY A 99 21.19 0.41 16.87
CA GLY A 99 22.56 0.88 17.03
C GLY A 99 23.00 1.98 16.06
N GLY A 100 22.12 2.44 15.18
CA GLY A 100 22.43 3.52 14.21
C GLY A 100 23.15 3.01 12.95
N VAL A 101 23.46 3.95 12.05
CA VAL A 101 24.14 3.68 10.78
C VAL A 101 25.16 4.78 10.47
N ASP A 102 26.20 4.49 9.67
CA ASP A 102 27.17 5.51 9.24
C ASP A 102 26.56 6.51 8.25
N TYR A 103 25.68 6.03 7.37
CA TYR A 103 25.01 6.85 6.35
C TYR A 103 23.53 6.57 6.32
N LEU A 104 22.73 7.65 6.23
CA LEU A 104 21.28 7.57 6.09
C LEU A 104 20.85 8.29 4.80
N ILE A 105 20.10 7.60 3.95
CA ILE A 105 19.39 8.20 2.82
C ILE A 105 17.89 8.07 3.12
N MET A 106 17.22 9.20 3.26
CA MET A 106 15.82 9.25 3.66
C MET A 106 15.01 10.10 2.70
N GLU A 107 13.76 9.68 2.41
CA GLU A 107 12.81 10.51 1.69
C GLU A 107 12.46 11.78 2.47
N THR A 108 12.04 12.81 1.75
CA THR A 108 11.66 14.11 2.33
C THR A 108 10.34 14.64 1.76
N THR A 109 9.46 13.75 1.31
CA THR A 109 8.17 14.09 0.69
C THR A 109 7.35 15.07 1.53
N ARG A 110 7.43 14.96 2.85
CA ARG A 110 6.79 15.86 3.81
C ARG A 110 7.78 16.56 4.75
N GLY A 111 9.00 16.72 4.31
CA GLY A 111 10.08 17.25 5.15
C GLY A 111 9.88 18.69 5.63
N ASP A 112 9.11 19.49 4.89
CA ASP A 112 8.77 20.87 5.23
C ASP A 112 7.30 21.05 5.68
N SER A 113 6.56 19.94 5.86
CA SER A 113 5.13 19.95 6.19
C SER A 113 4.90 19.45 7.61
N PRO A 114 5.00 20.32 8.63
CA PRO A 114 4.80 19.92 10.02
C PRO A 114 3.38 19.41 10.24
N VAL A 115 3.23 18.47 11.15
CA VAL A 115 1.91 17.98 11.56
C VAL A 115 1.14 19.14 12.22
N PRO A 116 -0.10 19.43 11.78
CA PRO A 116 -0.91 20.49 12.39
C PRO A 116 -1.08 20.29 13.90
N VAL A 117 -1.09 21.39 14.66
CA VAL A 117 -1.32 21.35 16.10
C VAL A 117 -2.68 20.70 16.39
N GLY A 118 -2.69 19.73 17.32
CA GLY A 118 -3.90 18.98 17.67
C GLY A 118 -4.31 17.89 16.70
N PHE A 119 -3.53 17.66 15.65
CA PHE A 119 -3.75 16.51 14.77
C PHE A 119 -3.47 15.21 15.52
N THR A 120 -4.44 14.30 15.48
CA THR A 120 -4.25 12.90 15.86
C THR A 120 -4.96 12.01 14.86
N ARG A 121 -4.40 10.84 14.57
CA ARG A 121 -5.04 9.88 13.71
C ARG A 121 -6.45 9.50 14.18
N ALA A 122 -6.61 9.27 15.49
CA ALA A 122 -7.91 8.95 16.07
C ALA A 122 -8.94 10.05 15.84
N GLY A 123 -8.56 11.32 16.05
CA GLY A 123 -9.45 12.46 15.77
C GLY A 123 -9.85 12.57 14.30
N GLU A 124 -8.92 12.26 13.37
CA GLU A 124 -9.26 12.24 11.94
C GLU A 124 -10.17 11.06 11.57
N GLU A 125 -9.97 9.88 12.16
CA GLU A 125 -10.88 8.73 11.99
C GLU A 125 -12.29 9.06 12.49
N GLU A 126 -12.44 9.74 13.63
CA GLU A 126 -13.73 10.20 14.16
C GLU A 126 -14.41 11.23 13.22
N ARG A 127 -13.64 12.22 12.74
CA ARG A 127 -14.14 13.20 11.77
C ARG A 127 -14.59 12.53 10.47
N PHE A 128 -13.85 11.54 9.99
CA PHE A 128 -14.22 10.78 8.81
C PHE A 128 -15.51 9.97 9.05
N ALA A 129 -15.63 9.26 10.18
CA ALA A 129 -16.83 8.52 10.52
C ALA A 129 -18.07 9.44 10.62
N LYS A 130 -17.90 10.64 11.20
CA LYS A 130 -18.95 11.66 11.28
C LYS A 130 -19.39 12.10 9.88
N ALA A 131 -18.44 12.42 8.99
CA ALA A 131 -18.74 12.81 7.61
C ALA A 131 -19.47 11.71 6.83
N VAL A 132 -19.08 10.43 6.99
CA VAL A 132 -19.80 9.29 6.41
C VAL A 132 -21.25 9.26 6.91
N LYS A 133 -21.48 9.37 8.22
CA LYS A 133 -22.83 9.37 8.81
C LYS A 133 -23.69 10.51 8.27
N GLU A 134 -23.18 11.72 8.24
CA GLU A 134 -23.91 12.91 7.78
C GLU A 134 -24.35 12.77 6.33
N VAL A 135 -23.45 12.37 5.43
CA VAL A 135 -23.77 12.18 4.01
C VAL A 135 -24.78 11.07 3.79
N ILE A 136 -24.60 9.95 4.46
CA ILE A 136 -25.53 8.80 4.31
C ILE A 136 -26.91 9.12 4.89
N SER A 137 -26.98 9.81 6.02
CA SER A 137 -28.25 10.22 6.67
C SER A 137 -29.03 11.21 5.80
N SER A 138 -28.36 12.08 5.06
CA SER A 138 -28.99 12.99 4.11
C SER A 138 -29.43 12.31 2.80
N GLY A 139 -29.21 10.99 2.66
CA GLY A 139 -29.56 10.22 1.46
C GLY A 139 -28.50 10.26 0.37
N GLY A 140 -27.35 10.87 0.65
CA GLY A 140 -26.21 10.99 -0.27
C GLY A 140 -25.34 9.73 -0.33
N SER A 141 -24.30 9.81 -1.15
CA SER A 141 -23.23 8.80 -1.24
C SER A 141 -21.87 9.50 -1.24
N LEU A 142 -20.84 8.81 -0.76
CA LEU A 142 -19.47 9.31 -0.79
C LEU A 142 -18.72 8.76 -1.99
N THR A 143 -17.96 9.63 -2.65
CA THR A 143 -16.93 9.24 -3.61
C THR A 143 -15.57 9.61 -3.01
N ILE A 144 -14.73 8.61 -2.81
CA ILE A 144 -13.42 8.76 -2.20
C ILE A 144 -12.38 8.39 -3.24
N PRO A 145 -11.66 9.36 -3.83
CA PRO A 145 -10.56 9.07 -4.73
C PRO A 145 -9.39 8.50 -3.92
N VAL A 146 -8.95 7.29 -4.29
CA VAL A 146 -7.86 6.59 -3.61
C VAL A 146 -6.95 5.90 -4.60
N PHE A 147 -5.66 5.78 -4.29
CA PHE A 147 -4.78 4.91 -5.06
C PHE A 147 -5.17 3.45 -4.88
N ALA A 148 -5.15 2.70 -5.99
CA ALA A 148 -5.49 1.28 -5.98
C ALA A 148 -4.54 0.46 -5.08
N LEU A 149 -3.25 0.84 -5.03
CA LEU A 149 -2.23 0.21 -4.21
C LEU A 149 -2.07 0.95 -2.87
N GLY A 150 -2.18 0.21 -1.78
CA GLY A 150 -1.98 0.67 -0.41
C GLY A 150 -3.17 1.43 0.17
N LYS A 151 -3.59 2.53 -0.46
CA LYS A 151 -4.62 3.42 0.10
C LYS A 151 -6.04 2.85 0.02
N SER A 152 -6.36 2.09 -1.03
CA SER A 152 -7.66 1.38 -1.09
C SER A 152 -7.79 0.35 0.02
N GLN A 153 -6.73 -0.40 0.30
CA GLN A 153 -6.72 -1.42 1.36
C GLN A 153 -6.81 -0.80 2.75
N GLU A 154 -6.07 0.27 2.98
CA GLU A 154 -6.14 1.04 4.24
C GLU A 154 -7.53 1.62 4.47
N LEU A 155 -8.15 2.23 3.44
CA LEU A 155 -9.53 2.74 3.52
C LEU A 155 -10.54 1.63 3.86
N LEU A 156 -10.43 0.46 3.22
CA LEU A 156 -11.30 -0.67 3.51
C LEU A 156 -11.11 -1.16 4.96
N ALA A 157 -9.88 -1.23 5.45
CA ALA A 157 -9.59 -1.58 6.85
C ALA A 157 -10.13 -0.52 7.84
N MET A 158 -10.03 0.77 7.52
CA MET A 158 -10.63 1.83 8.34
C MET A 158 -12.16 1.69 8.40
N LEU A 159 -12.82 1.46 7.26
CA LEU A 159 -14.28 1.26 7.20
C LEU A 159 -14.70 -0.02 7.95
N TRP A 160 -13.92 -1.09 7.87
CA TRP A 160 -14.12 -2.30 8.67
C TRP A 160 -14.07 -2.01 10.17
N LYS A 161 -13.04 -1.31 10.63
CA LYS A 161 -12.89 -0.91 12.03
C LYS A 161 -14.05 -0.03 12.52
N MET A 162 -14.53 0.90 11.68
CA MET A 162 -15.69 1.74 11.97
C MET A 162 -16.99 0.92 12.06
N ARG A 163 -17.15 -0.11 11.23
CA ARG A 163 -18.27 -1.05 11.35
C ARG A 163 -18.26 -1.82 12.68
N LEU A 164 -17.09 -2.35 13.06
CA LEU A 164 -16.93 -3.06 14.33
C LEU A 164 -17.25 -2.19 15.53
N ARG A 165 -16.95 -0.87 15.48
CA ARG A 165 -17.28 0.08 16.53
C ARG A 165 -18.75 0.55 16.48
N GLY A 166 -19.53 0.12 15.51
CA GLY A 166 -20.90 0.62 15.32
C GLY A 166 -20.99 2.08 14.88
N GLU A 167 -19.88 2.67 14.45
CA GLU A 167 -19.82 4.07 14.00
C GLU A 167 -20.49 4.26 12.63
N ILE A 168 -20.41 3.26 11.77
CA ILE A 168 -21.12 3.20 10.49
C ILE A 168 -21.83 1.86 10.37
N GLY A 169 -22.99 1.85 9.67
CA GLY A 169 -23.70 0.61 9.36
C GLY A 169 -23.08 -0.18 8.20
N HIS A 170 -23.72 -1.27 7.83
CA HIS A 170 -23.37 -2.04 6.63
C HIS A 170 -23.78 -1.26 5.37
N LEU A 171 -22.87 -0.47 4.84
CA LEU A 171 -23.05 0.30 3.61
C LEU A 171 -22.49 -0.47 2.42
N PRO A 172 -23.15 -0.43 1.25
CA PRO A 172 -22.55 -0.91 0.01
C PRO A 172 -21.28 -0.12 -0.32
N ILE A 173 -20.20 -0.84 -0.59
CA ILE A 173 -18.92 -0.25 -0.97
C ILE A 173 -18.58 -0.71 -2.38
N TYR A 174 -18.23 0.21 -3.25
CA TYR A 174 -17.88 -0.02 -4.64
C TYR A 174 -16.42 0.31 -4.85
N ILE A 175 -15.67 -0.63 -5.45
CA ILE A 175 -14.23 -0.47 -5.76
C ILE A 175 -13.93 -0.81 -7.22
N GLY A 176 -12.83 -0.30 -7.75
CA GLY A 176 -12.39 -0.63 -9.09
C GLY A 176 -11.70 -2.01 -9.16
N GLY A 177 -11.71 -2.63 -10.35
CA GLY A 177 -11.16 -3.97 -10.54
C GLY A 177 -9.66 -4.11 -10.22
N LEU A 178 -8.85 -3.06 -10.40
CA LEU A 178 -7.44 -3.07 -10.02
C LEU A 178 -7.30 -3.13 -8.49
N SER A 179 -8.12 -2.37 -7.75
CA SER A 179 -8.12 -2.41 -6.28
C SER A 179 -8.43 -3.82 -5.74
N VAL A 180 -9.36 -4.56 -6.39
CA VAL A 180 -9.64 -5.96 -6.03
C VAL A 180 -8.42 -6.84 -6.20
N LYS A 181 -7.76 -6.79 -7.36
CA LYS A 181 -6.57 -7.60 -7.64
C LYS A 181 -5.45 -7.35 -6.63
N ILE A 182 -5.22 -6.09 -6.29
CA ILE A 182 -4.23 -5.72 -5.29
C ILE A 182 -4.66 -6.19 -3.90
N THR A 183 -5.94 -6.05 -3.53
CA THR A 183 -6.45 -6.50 -2.23
C THR A 183 -6.35 -8.01 -2.09
N THR A 184 -6.55 -8.78 -3.18
CA THR A 184 -6.30 -10.24 -3.18
C THR A 184 -4.85 -10.56 -2.78
N VAL A 185 -3.87 -9.80 -3.29
CA VAL A 185 -2.47 -9.97 -2.89
C VAL A 185 -2.30 -9.62 -1.40
N TYR A 186 -2.88 -8.52 -0.95
CA TYR A 186 -2.85 -8.16 0.47
C TYR A 186 -3.40 -9.28 1.35
N ASP A 187 -4.56 -9.82 1.03
CA ASP A 187 -5.19 -10.89 1.81
C ASP A 187 -4.37 -12.20 1.79
N SER A 188 -3.74 -12.53 0.64
CA SER A 188 -2.88 -13.71 0.53
C SER A 188 -1.65 -13.66 1.44
N PHE A 189 -1.16 -12.46 1.77
CA PHE A 189 0.01 -12.26 2.63
C PHE A 189 -0.36 -11.78 4.04
N ALA A 190 -1.62 -11.85 4.45
CA ALA A 190 -2.09 -11.32 5.73
C ALA A 190 -1.30 -11.87 6.93
N ALA A 191 -1.05 -13.18 6.96
CA ALA A 191 -0.40 -13.86 8.08
C ALA A 191 1.14 -13.73 8.08
N THR A 192 1.75 -13.25 6.99
CA THR A 192 3.21 -13.25 6.82
C THR A 192 3.83 -11.85 6.72
N THR A 193 2.99 -10.82 6.74
CA THR A 193 3.43 -9.42 6.65
C THR A 193 3.13 -8.66 7.93
N PRO A 194 3.94 -7.63 8.25
CA PRO A 194 3.69 -6.78 9.41
C PRO A 194 2.36 -6.03 9.28
N ARG A 195 1.35 -6.46 10.04
CA ARG A 195 0.01 -5.88 10.06
C ARG A 195 -0.47 -5.61 11.47
N SER A 196 -1.26 -4.54 11.62
CA SER A 196 -1.99 -4.25 12.87
C SER A 196 -3.11 -5.27 13.13
N HIS A 197 -3.67 -5.85 12.05
CA HIS A 197 -4.75 -6.85 12.06
C HIS A 197 -4.43 -8.01 11.12
N PRO A 198 -3.57 -8.98 11.55
CA PRO A 198 -3.19 -10.12 10.71
C PRO A 198 -4.35 -11.07 10.40
N GLU A 199 -5.39 -11.06 11.23
CA GLU A 199 -6.62 -11.85 11.04
C GLU A 199 -7.54 -11.31 9.95
N LEU A 200 -7.39 -10.03 9.56
CA LEU A 200 -8.31 -9.36 8.65
C LEU A 200 -8.12 -9.86 7.21
N GLN A 201 -9.13 -10.51 6.67
CA GLN A 201 -9.29 -10.80 5.24
C GLN A 201 -10.22 -9.74 4.64
N ILE A 202 -9.65 -8.73 4.01
CA ILE A 202 -10.34 -7.49 3.61
C ILE A 202 -11.50 -7.78 2.66
N LEU A 203 -11.26 -8.61 1.63
CA LEU A 203 -12.31 -8.92 0.65
C LEU A 203 -13.45 -9.73 1.25
N HIS A 204 -13.15 -10.63 2.18
CA HIS A 204 -14.17 -11.43 2.88
C HIS A 204 -15.01 -10.54 3.79
N GLU A 205 -14.37 -9.76 4.66
CA GLU A 205 -15.05 -8.95 5.67
C GLU A 205 -15.82 -7.76 5.08
N MET A 206 -15.29 -7.15 4.04
CA MET A 206 -15.88 -5.95 3.44
C MET A 206 -16.81 -6.27 2.28
N ALA A 207 -16.63 -7.41 1.61
CA ALA A 207 -17.42 -7.88 0.46
C ALA A 207 -17.77 -6.74 -0.52
N PRO A 208 -16.79 -5.98 -1.03
CA PRO A 208 -17.07 -4.81 -1.84
C PRO A 208 -17.61 -5.23 -3.22
N TYR A 209 -18.51 -4.41 -3.77
CA TYR A 209 -18.93 -4.55 -5.16
C TYR A 209 -17.84 -4.05 -6.10
N VAL A 210 -17.59 -4.82 -7.16
CA VAL A 210 -16.55 -4.48 -8.15
C VAL A 210 -17.18 -3.75 -9.32
N LEU A 211 -16.62 -2.59 -9.66
CA LEU A 211 -17.00 -1.85 -10.86
C LEU A 211 -15.91 -1.95 -11.93
N SER A 212 -16.31 -2.27 -13.14
CA SER A 212 -15.46 -2.11 -14.32
C SER A 212 -15.31 -0.63 -14.69
N GLY A 213 -14.27 -0.26 -15.41
CA GLY A 213 -14.09 1.12 -15.89
C GLY A 213 -15.28 1.62 -16.69
N ARG A 214 -15.93 0.76 -17.48
CA ARG A 214 -17.14 1.11 -18.22
C ARG A 214 -18.32 1.43 -17.29
N GLU A 215 -18.54 0.61 -16.26
CA GLU A 215 -19.61 0.83 -15.28
C GLU A 215 -19.40 2.12 -14.49
N ILE A 216 -18.15 2.45 -14.13
CA ILE A 216 -17.81 3.71 -13.47
C ILE A 216 -18.24 4.91 -14.33
N MET A 217 -18.06 4.83 -15.65
CA MET A 217 -18.35 5.92 -16.58
C MET A 217 -19.83 6.01 -16.98
N THR A 218 -20.57 4.91 -16.93
CA THR A 218 -21.93 4.83 -17.51
C THR A 218 -23.03 4.53 -16.51
N ALA A 219 -22.71 3.97 -15.34
CA ALA A 219 -23.71 3.62 -14.34
C ALA A 219 -24.28 4.87 -13.65
N GLN A 220 -25.57 4.83 -13.37
CA GLN A 220 -26.18 5.86 -12.53
C GLN A 220 -25.69 5.72 -11.08
N PRO A 221 -25.30 6.81 -10.41
CA PRO A 221 -24.87 6.77 -9.03
C PRO A 221 -25.95 6.18 -8.12
N ARG A 222 -25.59 5.20 -7.31
CA ARG A 222 -26.48 4.65 -6.29
C ARG A 222 -26.46 5.53 -5.05
N LYS A 223 -27.55 5.58 -4.33
CA LYS A 223 -27.67 6.33 -3.08
C LYS A 223 -27.22 5.52 -1.88
N LYS A 224 -26.78 6.21 -0.83
CA LYS A 224 -26.39 5.63 0.46
C LYS A 224 -25.30 4.55 0.35
N CYS A 225 -24.25 4.85 -0.39
CA CYS A 225 -23.12 3.95 -0.58
C CYS A 225 -21.79 4.72 -0.62
N ILE A 226 -20.71 3.97 -0.63
CA ILE A 226 -19.34 4.49 -0.73
C ILE A 226 -18.71 4.00 -2.03
N TYR A 227 -18.14 4.91 -2.80
CA TYR A 227 -17.32 4.63 -3.97
C TYR A 227 -15.86 4.92 -3.63
N ALA A 228 -15.02 3.89 -3.53
CA ALA A 228 -13.58 4.01 -3.38
C ALA A 228 -12.94 3.71 -4.74
N LEU A 229 -12.67 4.76 -5.50
CA LEU A 229 -12.25 4.65 -6.89
C LEU A 229 -10.84 5.18 -7.10
N SER A 230 -10.05 4.43 -7.85
CA SER A 230 -8.74 4.85 -8.33
C SER A 230 -8.82 5.34 -9.77
N SER A 231 -8.06 6.36 -10.05
CA SER A 231 -7.83 6.85 -11.42
C SER A 231 -7.06 5.83 -12.24
#